data_ccde468f8820dbc4b55d00e9935d728e
#
_entry.id   ccde468f8820dbc4b55d00e9935d728e
#
_cell.length_a   1.000
_cell.length_b   1.000
_cell.length_c   1.000
_cell.angle_alpha   90.00
_cell.angle_beta   90.00
_cell.angle_gamma   90.00
#
_symmetry.space_group_name_H-M   'P 1'
#
loop_
_entity.id
_entity.type
_entity.pdbx_description
1 polymer ?
#
loop_
_entity_poly.entity_id
_entity_poly.type
_entity_poly.pdbx_seq_one_letter_code
_entity_poly.pdbx_strand_id
1 'polypeptide(L)'
;MNNVTLYFDIETNGIEDFTTLSDLKQVHCLSVYNPQQKRMVTFDGKGIPEGLRCMDEAGYLCGHNVVGFDLPALKKLYNYSPKPRILDTAITSRVMHSDLRGMDMQRKDFPKEMWGSHSLNAWGHRMGGISKIAYEGNFERYDEDMKKYCERDVLVTYTLAQYLKKLEPDVRMLSIEHGFAHVIRKQELRGFCFDEARAMAFISHLTQLRAEVKDKLQVMFPPRVEEMRTPKGWSLTLDGDVTIEAETKGKLKEMLKDMDMKQVLVNQSVKLDNKTKAIPFNPGSRDQIAARLVDLGWEPTERTPDGRIKIDESVLKKINHPAAKLLLEYLTVSKRLGQVAEGENGWMRVVKNGRIHGKVNTNGAVTGRCTHSLPNLAQVPAVRATHGKTCRELFKAGDGYDLVGVDASGLELRCLAHYLAIYDRGAYAKNLIQDDIHTVNQKAAGLDTRDQAKTFIYAFLY
;
A
#
# COMPACT_ATOMS: atom_id res chain seq x y z
N MET A 1 17.52 32.06 -23.39
CA MET A 1 16.80 31.52 -22.22
C MET A 1 17.76 31.53 -21.04
N ASN A 2 17.32 32.02 -19.91
CA ASN A 2 18.15 32.05 -18.71
C ASN A 2 18.47 30.61 -18.25
N ASN A 3 19.74 30.24 -18.16
CA ASN A 3 20.16 28.88 -17.79
C ASN A 3 20.29 28.68 -16.26
N VAL A 4 19.72 29.60 -15.50
CA VAL A 4 19.76 29.53 -14.03
C VAL A 4 18.77 28.47 -13.53
N THR A 5 19.23 27.59 -12.66
CA THR A 5 18.38 26.70 -11.87
C THR A 5 18.18 27.32 -10.49
N LEU A 6 16.94 27.60 -10.11
CA LEU A 6 16.57 27.97 -8.75
C LEU A 6 16.04 26.74 -8.01
N TYR A 7 16.42 26.65 -6.74
CA TYR A 7 15.95 25.58 -5.84
C TYR A 7 14.95 26.17 -4.88
N PHE A 8 13.82 25.48 -4.65
CA PHE A 8 12.75 26.02 -3.83
C PHE A 8 12.05 24.96 -3.01
N ASP A 9 11.41 25.42 -1.95
CA ASP A 9 10.53 24.64 -1.09
C ASP A 9 9.49 25.59 -0.47
N ILE A 10 8.33 25.06 -0.04
CA ILE A 10 7.29 25.82 0.64
C ILE A 10 6.89 25.16 1.95
N GLU A 11 6.51 25.98 2.93
CA GLU A 11 5.83 25.50 4.13
C GLU A 11 4.38 25.99 4.13
N THR A 12 3.47 25.11 4.55
CA THR A 12 2.03 25.38 4.55
C THR A 12 1.44 25.13 5.94
N ASN A 13 0.15 25.45 6.15
CA ASN A 13 -0.57 24.94 7.31
C ASN A 13 -0.52 23.40 7.32
N GLY A 14 -0.62 22.81 8.50
CA GLY A 14 -0.64 21.33 8.64
C GLY A 14 -1.69 20.71 7.73
N ILE A 15 -1.27 19.72 6.92
CA ILE A 15 -2.10 19.04 5.93
C ILE A 15 -2.25 17.58 6.34
N GLU A 16 -3.50 17.13 6.46
CA GLU A 16 -3.83 15.71 6.65
C GLU A 16 -4.18 15.05 5.30
N ASP A 17 -4.84 15.81 4.42
CA ASP A 17 -5.24 15.31 3.11
C ASP A 17 -4.28 15.72 1.98
N PHE A 18 -3.12 15.09 1.94
CA PHE A 18 -2.14 15.29 0.87
C PHE A 18 -2.65 14.90 -0.54
N THR A 19 -3.72 14.13 -0.62
CA THR A 19 -4.24 13.65 -1.90
C THR A 19 -5.05 14.74 -2.60
N THR A 20 -6.02 15.33 -1.91
CA THR A 20 -6.89 16.37 -2.49
C THR A 20 -6.50 17.80 -2.09
N LEU A 21 -5.64 17.94 -1.09
CA LEU A 21 -5.26 19.22 -0.49
C LEU A 21 -6.49 19.99 0.01
N SER A 22 -7.57 19.27 0.46
CA SER A 22 -8.84 19.91 0.84
C SER A 22 -8.69 20.85 2.03
N ASP A 23 -7.80 20.54 2.95
CA ASP A 23 -7.48 21.26 4.18
C ASP A 23 -6.35 22.32 4.02
N LEU A 24 -5.79 22.45 2.81
CA LEU A 24 -4.80 23.48 2.51
C LEU A 24 -5.45 24.87 2.46
N LYS A 25 -4.98 25.76 3.34
CA LYS A 25 -5.53 27.12 3.52
C LYS A 25 -4.55 28.23 3.17
N GLN A 26 -3.25 28.01 3.43
CA GLN A 26 -2.21 29.02 3.21
C GLN A 26 -0.83 28.43 3.00
N VAL A 27 0.02 29.18 2.30
CA VAL A 27 1.47 28.99 2.30
C VAL A 27 2.05 29.97 3.31
N HIS A 28 2.81 29.45 4.26
CA HIS A 28 3.48 30.26 5.28
C HIS A 28 4.71 30.96 4.74
N CYS A 29 5.55 30.21 4.05
CA CYS A 29 6.74 30.78 3.40
C CYS A 29 7.11 30.00 2.14
N LEU A 30 7.88 30.65 1.29
CA LEU A 30 8.52 30.14 0.09
C LEU A 30 10.00 30.51 0.17
N SER A 31 10.88 29.53 0.27
CA SER A 31 12.33 29.72 0.24
C SER A 31 12.88 29.40 -1.14
N VAL A 32 13.72 30.30 -1.67
CA VAL A 32 14.34 30.17 -3.01
C VAL A 32 15.85 30.36 -2.89
N TYR A 33 16.61 29.40 -3.39
CA TYR A 33 18.07 29.44 -3.42
C TYR A 33 18.61 29.57 -4.85
N ASN A 34 19.45 30.59 -5.05
CA ASN A 34 20.20 30.77 -6.28
C ASN A 34 21.67 30.36 -6.06
N PRO A 35 22.13 29.21 -6.59
CA PRO A 35 23.49 28.72 -6.34
C PRO A 35 24.56 29.54 -7.06
N GLN A 36 24.25 30.26 -8.16
CA GLN A 36 25.21 31.11 -8.85
C GLN A 36 25.56 32.33 -8.02
N GLN A 37 24.55 32.89 -7.32
CA GLN A 37 24.70 34.06 -6.43
C GLN A 37 25.03 33.62 -4.98
N LYS A 38 24.92 32.30 -4.66
CA LYS A 38 25.00 31.77 -3.29
C LYS A 38 24.01 32.49 -2.34
N ARG A 39 22.84 32.85 -2.86
CA ARG A 39 21.84 33.64 -2.13
C ARG A 39 20.60 32.82 -1.87
N MET A 40 20.19 32.78 -0.61
CA MET A 40 18.90 32.28 -0.15
C MET A 40 17.97 33.45 0.12
N VAL A 41 16.73 33.38 -0.35
CA VAL A 41 15.69 34.38 -0.07
C VAL A 41 14.44 33.64 0.33
N THR A 42 13.86 34.06 1.46
CA THR A 42 12.58 33.51 1.92
C THR A 42 11.52 34.59 1.86
N PHE A 43 10.42 34.29 1.21
CA PHE A 43 9.24 35.13 1.06
C PHE A 43 8.14 34.59 1.98
N ASP A 44 7.52 35.42 2.77
CA ASP A 44 6.45 35.06 3.68
C ASP A 44 5.17 35.86 3.43
N GLY A 45 4.03 35.36 3.86
CA GLY A 45 2.76 36.08 3.81
C GLY A 45 2.52 36.83 2.50
N LYS A 46 2.56 38.16 2.56
CA LYS A 46 2.33 39.03 1.40
C LYS A 46 3.47 39.01 0.37
N GLY A 47 4.66 38.54 0.74
CA GLY A 47 5.83 38.41 -0.12
C GLY A 47 5.75 37.22 -1.10
N ILE A 48 4.90 36.22 -0.86
CA ILE A 48 4.79 35.02 -1.71
C ILE A 48 4.63 35.36 -3.21
N PRO A 49 3.73 36.25 -3.63
CA PRO A 49 3.59 36.60 -5.05
C PRO A 49 4.86 37.14 -5.69
N GLU A 50 5.73 37.85 -4.94
CA GLU A 50 7.02 38.31 -5.41
C GLU A 50 7.99 37.14 -5.60
N GLY A 51 8.02 36.19 -4.66
CA GLY A 51 8.77 34.94 -4.76
C GLY A 51 8.39 34.16 -6.00
N LEU A 52 7.08 34.03 -6.32
CA LEU A 52 6.60 33.37 -7.53
C LEU A 52 7.07 34.07 -8.81
N ARG A 53 7.11 35.40 -8.84
CA ARG A 53 7.68 36.16 -9.97
C ARG A 53 9.18 35.90 -10.10
N CYS A 54 9.91 35.90 -8.99
CA CYS A 54 11.34 35.54 -8.99
C CYS A 54 11.58 34.13 -9.56
N MET A 55 10.75 33.16 -9.20
CA MET A 55 10.83 31.81 -9.74
C MET A 55 10.63 31.77 -11.27
N ASP A 56 9.73 32.59 -11.81
CA ASP A 56 9.43 32.64 -13.25
C ASP A 56 10.57 33.21 -14.13
N GLU A 57 11.56 33.88 -13.51
CA GLU A 57 12.76 34.37 -14.21
C GLU A 57 13.83 33.30 -14.45
N ALA A 58 13.68 32.12 -13.82
CA ALA A 58 14.60 31.02 -13.95
C ALA A 58 14.43 30.27 -15.29
N GLY A 59 15.42 29.50 -15.69
CA GLY A 59 15.29 28.50 -16.76
C GLY A 59 14.74 27.17 -16.22
N TYR A 60 15.11 26.83 -14.99
CA TYR A 60 14.69 25.61 -14.31
C TYR A 60 14.34 25.91 -12.84
N LEU A 61 13.31 25.23 -12.35
CA LEU A 61 12.96 25.15 -10.94
C LEU A 61 13.19 23.74 -10.43
N CYS A 62 13.92 23.61 -9.35
CA CYS A 62 14.23 22.32 -8.74
C CYS A 62 13.72 22.28 -7.30
N GLY A 63 13.03 21.19 -6.96
CA GLY A 63 12.57 20.94 -5.59
C GLY A 63 12.47 19.45 -5.31
N HIS A 64 12.01 19.09 -4.14
CA HIS A 64 11.84 17.69 -3.74
C HIS A 64 10.36 17.34 -3.57
N ASN A 65 9.84 16.46 -4.42
CA ASN A 65 8.41 16.11 -4.48
C ASN A 65 7.49 17.29 -4.83
N VAL A 66 8.03 18.28 -5.52
CA VAL A 66 7.29 19.51 -5.86
C VAL A 66 6.14 19.28 -6.83
N VAL A 67 6.24 18.27 -7.69
CA VAL A 67 5.14 17.84 -8.56
C VAL A 67 4.00 17.24 -7.74
N GLY A 68 4.34 16.54 -6.64
CA GLY A 68 3.36 15.93 -5.75
C GLY A 68 2.66 16.89 -4.80
N PHE A 69 3.34 17.98 -4.38
CA PHE A 69 2.80 18.85 -3.32
C PHE A 69 2.92 20.35 -3.63
N ASP A 70 4.11 20.90 -3.73
CA ASP A 70 4.33 22.36 -3.76
C ASP A 70 3.62 23.04 -4.95
N LEU A 71 3.81 22.53 -6.15
CA LEU A 71 3.18 23.09 -7.34
C LEU A 71 1.65 23.00 -7.32
N PRO A 72 1.03 21.86 -6.94
CA PRO A 72 -0.41 21.80 -6.66
C PRO A 72 -0.90 22.78 -5.59
N ALA A 73 -0.14 22.97 -4.52
CA ALA A 73 -0.48 23.91 -3.45
C ALA A 73 -0.45 25.36 -3.95
N LEU A 74 0.63 25.75 -4.64
CA LEU A 74 0.76 27.07 -5.25
C LEU A 74 -0.29 27.30 -6.35
N LYS A 75 -0.64 26.25 -7.11
CA LYS A 75 -1.73 26.34 -8.10
C LYS A 75 -3.08 26.59 -7.43
N LYS A 76 -3.37 25.88 -6.33
CA LYS A 76 -4.63 26.01 -5.61
C LYS A 76 -4.80 27.40 -5.00
N LEU A 77 -3.76 27.95 -4.33
CA LEU A 77 -3.87 29.17 -3.53
C LEU A 77 -3.56 30.44 -4.32
N TYR A 78 -2.65 30.38 -5.29
CA TYR A 78 -2.17 31.55 -6.05
C TYR A 78 -2.45 31.46 -7.55
N ASN A 79 -3.14 30.39 -8.01
CA ASN A 79 -3.31 30.08 -9.43
C ASN A 79 -1.97 30.05 -10.21
N TYR A 80 -0.88 29.75 -9.50
CA TYR A 80 0.45 29.73 -10.08
C TYR A 80 0.64 28.54 -11.02
N SER A 81 1.24 28.82 -12.18
CA SER A 81 1.69 27.82 -13.14
C SER A 81 3.08 28.22 -13.59
N PRO A 82 4.13 27.47 -13.21
CA PRO A 82 5.52 27.86 -13.46
C PRO A 82 5.80 27.92 -14.97
N LYS A 83 6.54 28.96 -15.41
CA LYS A 83 7.07 29.09 -16.77
C LYS A 83 8.34 28.24 -16.97
N PRO A 84 9.25 28.15 -15.98
CA PRO A 84 10.44 27.33 -16.07
C PRO A 84 10.14 25.82 -16.14
N ARG A 85 11.13 25.06 -16.62
CA ARG A 85 11.06 23.60 -16.56
C ARG A 85 11.24 23.11 -15.13
N ILE A 86 10.48 22.10 -14.77
CA ILE A 86 10.51 21.53 -13.42
C ILE A 86 11.46 20.35 -13.37
N LEU A 87 12.30 20.33 -12.32
CA LEU A 87 13.15 19.23 -11.93
C LEU A 87 12.74 18.79 -10.51
N ASP A 88 12.27 17.57 -10.37
CA ASP A 88 11.85 17.01 -9.09
C ASP A 88 12.85 15.94 -8.64
N THR A 89 13.55 16.20 -7.53
CA THR A 89 14.59 15.30 -7.03
C THR A 89 14.01 14.00 -6.47
N ALA A 90 12.74 13.97 -6.02
CA ALA A 90 12.10 12.73 -5.59
C ALA A 90 11.84 11.80 -6.79
N ILE A 91 11.37 12.33 -7.92
CA ILE A 91 11.18 11.59 -9.17
C ILE A 91 12.54 11.09 -9.68
N THR A 92 13.50 12.01 -9.80
CA THR A 92 14.85 11.69 -10.30
C THR A 92 15.50 10.62 -9.44
N SER A 93 15.39 10.70 -8.12
CA SER A 93 15.99 9.74 -7.22
C SER A 93 15.38 8.32 -7.34
N ARG A 94 14.07 8.21 -7.60
CA ARG A 94 13.41 6.91 -7.83
C ARG A 94 13.86 6.28 -9.15
N VAL A 95 14.04 7.09 -10.17
CA VAL A 95 14.54 6.62 -11.47
C VAL A 95 15.97 6.11 -11.36
N MET A 96 16.84 6.87 -10.68
CA MET A 96 18.27 6.53 -10.56
C MET A 96 18.58 5.44 -9.54
N HIS A 97 17.70 5.24 -8.55
CA HIS A 97 17.88 4.31 -7.45
C HIS A 97 16.62 3.49 -7.22
N SER A 98 16.30 2.57 -8.11
CA SER A 98 15.08 1.75 -8.03
C SER A 98 15.08 0.76 -6.85
N ASP A 99 16.26 0.31 -6.37
CA ASP A 99 16.41 -0.59 -5.21
C ASP A 99 17.19 0.06 -4.07
N LEU A 100 16.69 1.18 -3.55
CA LEU A 100 17.27 1.80 -2.35
C LEU A 100 17.20 0.90 -1.13
N ARG A 101 16.16 0.06 -1.00
CA ARG A 101 16.02 -0.80 0.17
C ARG A 101 17.16 -1.81 0.27
N GLY A 102 17.50 -2.47 -0.84
CA GLY A 102 18.63 -3.40 -0.89
C GLY A 102 19.95 -2.70 -0.58
N MET A 103 20.14 -1.47 -1.07
CA MET A 103 21.32 -0.66 -0.78
C MET A 103 21.38 -0.24 0.71
N ASP A 104 20.27 0.19 1.30
CA ASP A 104 20.21 0.65 2.69
C ASP A 104 20.44 -0.48 3.69
N MET A 105 19.94 -1.69 3.40
CA MET A 105 20.16 -2.88 4.25
C MET A 105 21.64 -3.26 4.39
N GLN A 106 22.49 -2.85 3.46
CA GLN A 106 23.95 -3.09 3.51
C GLN A 106 24.69 -2.03 4.33
N ARG A 107 24.04 -0.94 4.73
CA ARG A 107 24.62 0.14 5.53
C ARG A 107 24.45 -0.13 7.02
N LYS A 108 25.53 -0.21 7.78
CA LYS A 108 25.52 -0.55 9.22
C LYS A 108 24.74 0.46 10.09
N ASP A 109 24.84 1.76 9.76
CA ASP A 109 24.35 2.86 10.61
C ASP A 109 23.16 3.60 10.01
N PHE A 110 22.46 3.02 9.03
CA PHE A 110 21.29 3.65 8.42
C PHE A 110 19.99 3.23 9.13
N PRO A 111 19.13 4.19 9.55
CA PRO A 111 17.91 3.91 10.30
C PRO A 111 16.98 2.96 9.54
N LYS A 112 16.53 1.88 10.18
CA LYS A 112 15.69 0.84 9.54
C LYS A 112 14.36 1.39 9.06
N GLU A 113 13.80 2.35 9.77
CA GLU A 113 12.54 3.04 9.43
C GLU A 113 12.64 3.87 8.13
N MET A 114 13.86 4.17 7.69
CA MET A 114 14.11 4.92 6.45
C MET A 114 14.51 4.05 5.27
N TRP A 115 14.61 2.73 5.45
CA TRP A 115 15.02 1.82 4.36
C TRP A 115 14.10 1.92 3.14
N GLY A 116 14.69 2.19 1.99
CA GLY A 116 14.00 2.35 0.72
C GLY A 116 13.20 3.65 0.57
N SER A 117 13.26 4.54 1.57
CA SER A 117 12.57 5.83 1.51
C SER A 117 13.30 6.82 0.59
N HIS A 118 12.56 7.46 -0.31
CA HIS A 118 13.05 8.57 -1.14
C HIS A 118 12.76 9.94 -0.52
N SER A 119 12.36 10.01 0.74
CA SER A 119 12.13 11.30 1.43
C SER A 119 13.41 12.10 1.53
N LEU A 120 13.27 13.43 1.59
CA LEU A 120 14.41 14.34 1.73
C LEU A 120 15.21 14.06 3.00
N ASN A 121 14.53 13.68 4.10
CA ASN A 121 15.18 13.28 5.34
C ASN A 121 16.08 12.04 5.15
N ALA A 122 15.56 10.98 4.52
CA ALA A 122 16.35 9.79 4.24
C ALA A 122 17.54 10.07 3.32
N TRP A 123 17.39 10.97 2.36
CA TRP A 123 18.49 11.40 1.51
C TRP A 123 19.53 12.21 2.28
N GLY A 124 19.12 13.09 3.20
CA GLY A 124 20.03 13.80 4.09
C GLY A 124 20.93 12.84 4.88
N HIS A 125 20.34 11.78 5.45
CA HIS A 125 21.09 10.72 6.13
C HIS A 125 22.04 9.94 5.20
N ARG A 126 21.62 9.64 3.95
CA ARG A 126 22.47 8.91 2.99
C ARG A 126 23.67 9.70 2.53
N MET A 127 23.50 10.98 2.29
CA MET A 127 24.58 11.85 1.77
C MET A 127 25.61 12.20 2.85
N GLY A 128 25.23 12.20 4.12
CA GLY A 128 26.06 12.73 5.21
C GLY A 128 26.32 14.24 5.07
N GLY A 129 26.71 14.89 6.10
CA GLY A 129 27.11 16.31 6.07
C GLY A 129 25.98 17.33 6.06
N ILE A 130 24.82 17.08 5.43
CA ILE A 130 23.66 17.96 5.49
C ILE A 130 22.38 17.13 5.63
N SER A 131 21.69 17.26 6.76
CA SER A 131 20.40 16.61 7.04
C SER A 131 19.33 17.65 7.31
N LYS A 132 18.07 17.23 7.24
CA LYS A 132 16.96 18.04 7.72
C LYS A 132 17.16 18.40 9.19
N ILE A 133 16.65 19.55 9.61
CA ILE A 133 16.49 19.89 11.02
C ILE A 133 15.10 19.49 11.49
N ALA A 134 14.90 19.29 12.78
CA ALA A 134 13.56 19.10 13.33
C ALA A 134 12.86 20.47 13.39
N TYR A 135 11.56 20.48 13.10
CA TYR A 135 10.67 21.59 13.39
C TYR A 135 9.66 21.12 14.44
N GLU A 136 9.68 21.75 15.60
CA GLU A 136 8.84 21.37 16.75
C GLU A 136 7.51 22.16 16.79
N GLY A 137 7.26 23.05 15.81
CA GLY A 137 6.03 23.79 15.68
C GLY A 137 4.87 22.95 15.14
N ASN A 138 3.66 23.51 15.21
CA ASN A 138 2.42 22.81 14.81
C ASN A 138 1.96 23.16 13.37
N PHE A 139 2.75 23.87 12.60
CA PHE A 139 2.40 24.34 11.25
C PHE A 139 1.14 25.23 11.16
N GLU A 140 0.66 25.77 12.26
CA GLU A 140 -0.51 26.67 12.24
C GLU A 140 -0.13 28.12 11.89
N ARG A 141 1.06 28.54 12.27
CA ARG A 141 1.55 29.91 12.11
C ARG A 141 3.00 29.90 11.66
N TYR A 142 3.34 30.90 10.84
CA TYR A 142 4.72 31.18 10.46
C TYR A 142 5.53 31.66 11.66
N ASP A 143 6.76 31.15 11.77
CA ASP A 143 7.78 31.61 12.71
C ASP A 143 9.20 31.52 12.08
N GLU A 144 10.22 32.08 12.75
CA GLU A 144 11.59 32.06 12.29
C GLU A 144 12.22 30.65 12.25
N ASP A 145 11.73 29.73 13.05
CA ASP A 145 12.22 28.35 13.03
C ASP A 145 11.64 27.57 11.83
N MET A 146 10.39 27.83 11.44
CA MET A 146 9.82 27.35 10.18
C MET A 146 10.59 27.86 8.96
N LYS A 147 10.99 29.13 8.97
CA LYS A 147 11.84 29.69 7.93
C LYS A 147 13.17 28.94 7.82
N LYS A 148 13.88 28.76 8.94
CA LYS A 148 15.14 28.00 8.97
C LYS A 148 14.95 26.56 8.50
N TYR A 149 13.83 25.94 8.86
CA TYR A 149 13.45 24.60 8.43
C TYR A 149 13.27 24.55 6.90
N CYS A 150 12.47 25.43 6.32
CA CYS A 150 12.27 25.55 4.88
C CYS A 150 13.59 25.82 4.12
N GLU A 151 14.39 26.79 4.58
CA GLU A 151 15.71 27.09 4.00
C GLU A 151 16.66 25.89 4.05
N ARG A 152 16.63 25.11 5.14
CA ARG A 152 17.41 23.87 5.26
C ARG A 152 16.96 22.81 4.25
N ASP A 153 15.67 22.64 4.05
CA ASP A 153 15.12 21.68 3.07
C ASP A 153 15.54 22.04 1.65
N VAL A 154 15.55 23.33 1.30
CA VAL A 154 16.09 23.81 0.01
C VAL A 154 17.57 23.44 -0.15
N LEU A 155 18.40 23.61 0.90
CA LEU A 155 19.83 23.26 0.82
C LEU A 155 20.08 21.76 0.73
N VAL A 156 19.30 20.94 1.44
CA VAL A 156 19.34 19.48 1.30
C VAL A 156 18.94 19.07 -0.11
N THR A 157 17.88 19.67 -0.66
CA THR A 157 17.42 19.47 -2.04
C THR A 157 18.48 19.84 -3.05
N TYR A 158 19.16 21.00 -2.88
CA TYR A 158 20.28 21.40 -3.72
C TYR A 158 21.40 20.37 -3.71
N THR A 159 21.79 19.90 -2.51
CA THR A 159 22.85 18.91 -2.36
C THR A 159 22.48 17.59 -3.02
N LEU A 160 21.25 17.13 -2.84
CA LEU A 160 20.72 15.94 -3.50
C LEU A 160 20.71 16.08 -5.02
N ALA A 161 20.27 17.23 -5.54
CA ALA A 161 20.28 17.49 -6.98
C ALA A 161 21.70 17.47 -7.57
N GLN A 162 22.71 18.00 -6.85
CA GLN A 162 24.10 17.90 -7.28
C GLN A 162 24.60 16.46 -7.29
N TYR A 163 24.21 15.64 -6.29
CA TYR A 163 24.51 14.22 -6.25
C TYR A 163 23.89 13.49 -7.44
N LEU A 164 22.58 13.67 -7.67
CA LEU A 164 21.86 13.01 -8.76
C LEU A 164 22.38 13.44 -10.14
N LYS A 165 22.79 14.69 -10.30
CA LYS A 165 23.38 15.18 -11.54
C LYS A 165 24.68 14.47 -11.90
N LYS A 166 25.52 14.10 -10.92
CA LYS A 166 26.78 13.35 -11.12
C LYS A 166 26.56 11.92 -11.65
N LEU A 167 25.34 11.38 -11.51
CA LEU A 167 24.96 10.08 -12.05
C LEU A 167 24.61 10.12 -13.55
N GLU A 168 24.68 11.30 -14.17
CA GLU A 168 24.43 11.53 -15.60
C GLU A 168 23.10 10.90 -16.11
N PRO A 169 21.95 11.22 -15.49
CA PRO A 169 20.68 10.62 -15.87
C PRO A 169 20.30 10.98 -17.33
N ASP A 170 19.71 10.04 -18.05
CA ASP A 170 19.17 10.29 -19.38
C ASP A 170 18.06 11.35 -19.33
N VAL A 171 18.26 12.46 -20.05
CA VAL A 171 17.34 13.61 -20.05
C VAL A 171 15.96 13.25 -20.63
N ARG A 172 15.90 12.34 -21.64
CA ARG A 172 14.64 11.92 -22.24
C ARG A 172 13.84 11.08 -21.26
N MET A 173 14.50 10.14 -20.55
CA MET A 173 13.87 9.34 -19.50
C MET A 173 13.31 10.24 -18.40
N LEU A 174 14.10 11.19 -17.89
CA LEU A 174 13.63 12.14 -16.88
C LEU A 174 12.46 13.00 -17.39
N SER A 175 12.48 13.44 -18.64
CA SER A 175 11.37 14.22 -19.21
C SER A 175 10.07 13.41 -19.27
N ILE A 176 10.13 12.12 -19.62
CA ILE A 176 8.97 11.22 -19.63
C ILE A 176 8.43 11.04 -18.21
N GLU A 177 9.30 10.74 -17.24
CA GLU A 177 8.90 10.48 -15.85
C GLU A 177 8.31 11.71 -15.16
N HIS A 178 8.90 12.89 -15.37
CA HIS A 178 8.32 14.14 -14.85
C HIS A 178 6.97 14.45 -15.52
N GLY A 179 6.86 14.28 -16.83
CA GLY A 179 5.60 14.47 -17.56
C GLY A 179 4.52 13.51 -17.07
N PHE A 180 4.88 12.24 -16.87
CA PHE A 180 3.99 11.24 -16.35
C PHE A 180 3.54 11.54 -14.90
N ALA A 181 4.47 11.94 -14.03
CA ALA A 181 4.13 12.34 -12.65
C ALA A 181 3.13 13.50 -12.61
N HIS A 182 3.25 14.49 -13.51
CA HIS A 182 2.27 15.56 -13.65
C HIS A 182 0.87 15.05 -14.06
N VAL A 183 0.81 14.08 -14.98
CA VAL A 183 -0.47 13.44 -15.39
C VAL A 183 -1.08 12.70 -14.22
N ILE A 184 -0.28 11.89 -13.53
CA ILE A 184 -0.73 11.13 -12.35
C ILE A 184 -1.23 12.07 -11.25
N ARG A 185 -0.52 13.17 -10.98
CA ARG A 185 -0.97 14.12 -9.95
C ARG A 185 -2.32 14.77 -10.29
N LYS A 186 -2.55 15.08 -11.56
CA LYS A 186 -3.88 15.56 -12.01
C LYS A 186 -4.97 14.50 -11.82
N GLN A 187 -4.66 13.23 -12.09
CA GLN A 187 -5.57 12.11 -11.85
C GLN A 187 -5.89 11.96 -10.36
N GLU A 188 -4.89 12.00 -9.49
CA GLU A 188 -5.07 11.94 -8.03
C GLU A 188 -5.96 13.06 -7.50
N LEU A 189 -5.68 14.31 -7.89
CA LEU A 189 -6.47 15.48 -7.50
C LEU A 189 -7.91 15.40 -8.00
N ARG A 190 -8.13 14.91 -9.23
CA ARG A 190 -9.47 14.76 -9.80
C ARG A 190 -10.25 13.61 -9.17
N GLY A 191 -9.59 12.47 -8.91
CA GLY A 191 -10.23 11.23 -8.48
C GLY A 191 -11.20 10.65 -9.51
N PHE A 192 -11.75 9.47 -9.22
CA PHE A 192 -12.74 8.77 -10.03
C PHE A 192 -14.13 8.91 -9.40
N CYS A 193 -15.15 9.23 -10.19
CA CYS A 193 -16.53 9.27 -9.70
C CYS A 193 -16.95 7.89 -9.21
N PHE A 194 -17.61 7.86 -8.06
CA PHE A 194 -18.01 6.66 -7.37
C PHE A 194 -19.49 6.69 -7.04
N ASP A 195 -20.19 5.58 -7.27
CA ASP A 195 -21.61 5.44 -7.02
C ASP A 195 -21.86 4.91 -5.60
N GLU A 196 -21.96 5.82 -4.64
CA GLU A 196 -22.16 5.49 -3.22
C GLU A 196 -23.46 4.75 -2.96
N ALA A 197 -24.56 5.12 -3.65
CA ALA A 197 -25.86 4.46 -3.47
C ALA A 197 -25.82 3.00 -3.93
N ARG A 198 -25.24 2.75 -5.11
CA ARG A 198 -25.03 1.40 -5.63
C ARG A 198 -24.06 0.60 -4.76
N ALA A 199 -23.02 1.25 -4.23
CA ALA A 199 -22.08 0.61 -3.31
C ALA A 199 -22.76 0.17 -2.00
N MET A 200 -23.64 0.98 -1.41
CA MET A 200 -24.40 0.61 -0.23
C MET A 200 -25.31 -0.61 -0.48
N ALA A 201 -26.02 -0.63 -1.61
CA ALA A 201 -26.85 -1.78 -2.00
C ALA A 201 -25.99 -3.05 -2.17
N PHE A 202 -24.81 -2.91 -2.77
CA PHE A 202 -23.88 -4.01 -2.97
C PHE A 202 -23.30 -4.52 -1.63
N ILE A 203 -22.94 -3.65 -0.70
CA ILE A 203 -22.49 -3.99 0.65
C ILE A 203 -23.58 -4.77 1.39
N SER A 204 -24.83 -4.33 1.35
CA SER A 204 -25.96 -5.03 1.98
C SER A 204 -26.10 -6.45 1.42
N HIS A 205 -26.07 -6.61 0.10
CA HIS A 205 -26.11 -7.92 -0.56
C HIS A 205 -24.94 -8.83 -0.13
N LEU A 206 -23.71 -8.31 -0.15
CA LEU A 206 -22.53 -9.09 0.26
C LEU A 206 -22.57 -9.46 1.75
N THR A 207 -23.09 -8.57 2.60
CA THR A 207 -23.20 -8.83 4.04
C THR A 207 -24.19 -9.97 4.31
N GLN A 208 -25.33 -9.95 3.64
CA GLN A 208 -26.33 -11.02 3.70
C GLN A 208 -25.74 -12.34 3.20
N LEU A 209 -25.11 -12.34 2.03
CA LEU A 209 -24.48 -13.53 1.45
C LEU A 209 -23.40 -14.12 2.36
N ARG A 210 -22.55 -13.24 2.98
CA ARG A 210 -21.54 -13.69 3.94
C ARG A 210 -22.17 -14.36 5.17
N ALA A 211 -23.28 -13.83 5.68
CA ALA A 211 -23.99 -14.41 6.81
C ALA A 211 -24.54 -15.81 6.43
N GLU A 212 -25.24 -15.92 5.32
CA GLU A 212 -25.82 -17.18 4.82
C GLU A 212 -24.73 -18.26 4.63
N VAL A 213 -23.59 -17.90 4.02
CA VAL A 213 -22.47 -18.84 3.82
C VAL A 213 -21.84 -19.22 5.15
N LYS A 214 -21.70 -18.27 6.07
CA LYS A 214 -21.20 -18.51 7.43
C LYS A 214 -22.08 -19.50 8.18
N ASP A 215 -23.41 -19.35 8.12
CA ASP A 215 -24.35 -20.25 8.79
C ASP A 215 -24.25 -21.66 8.23
N LYS A 216 -24.17 -21.82 6.90
CA LYS A 216 -23.92 -23.14 6.26
C LYS A 216 -22.61 -23.76 6.73
N LEU A 217 -21.56 -22.95 6.87
CA LEU A 217 -20.27 -23.41 7.39
C LEU A 217 -20.32 -23.77 8.88
N GLN A 218 -21.13 -23.11 9.71
CA GLN A 218 -21.32 -23.46 11.12
C GLN A 218 -22.04 -24.80 11.28
N VAL A 219 -23.02 -25.10 10.41
CA VAL A 219 -23.67 -26.39 10.36
C VAL A 219 -22.69 -27.50 9.97
N MET A 220 -21.83 -27.24 8.98
CA MET A 220 -20.85 -28.22 8.50
C MET A 220 -19.69 -28.44 9.49
N PHE A 221 -19.30 -27.36 10.20
CA PHE A 221 -18.21 -27.34 11.17
C PHE A 221 -18.70 -26.91 12.55
N PRO A 222 -19.32 -27.80 13.33
CA PRO A 222 -19.77 -27.49 14.68
C PRO A 222 -18.61 -27.04 15.59
N PRO A 223 -18.90 -26.32 16.69
CA PRO A 223 -17.86 -25.91 17.63
C PRO A 223 -16.99 -27.06 18.09
N ARG A 224 -15.68 -26.85 18.18
CA ARG A 224 -14.76 -27.79 18.84
C ARG A 224 -14.71 -27.47 20.33
N VAL A 225 -14.74 -28.56 21.12
CA VAL A 225 -14.49 -28.44 22.55
C VAL A 225 -13.00 -28.57 22.76
N GLU A 226 -12.38 -27.48 23.19
CA GLU A 226 -10.95 -27.42 23.50
C GLU A 226 -10.74 -27.32 24.99
N GLU A 227 -9.74 -28.07 25.49
CA GLU A 227 -9.32 -28.02 26.87
C GLU A 227 -8.50 -26.75 27.11
N MET A 228 -8.89 -26.00 28.14
CA MET A 228 -8.19 -24.77 28.51
C MET A 228 -7.00 -25.10 29.43
N ARG A 229 -5.99 -24.23 29.45
CA ARG A 229 -4.89 -24.34 30.42
C ARG A 229 -5.34 -24.05 31.85
N THR A 230 -6.55 -23.55 32.03
CA THR A 230 -7.12 -23.19 33.33
C THR A 230 -7.84 -24.39 33.92
N PRO A 231 -7.48 -24.88 35.12
CA PRO A 231 -8.17 -26.00 35.77
C PRO A 231 -9.61 -25.59 36.16
N LYS A 232 -10.50 -26.58 36.22
CA LYS A 232 -11.85 -26.39 36.76
C LYS A 232 -11.83 -25.91 38.23
N GLY A 233 -10.82 -26.34 38.97
CA GLY A 233 -10.61 -25.94 40.33
C GLY A 233 -9.49 -26.72 40.99
N TRP A 234 -9.49 -26.74 42.29
CA TRP A 234 -8.59 -27.45 43.18
C TRP A 234 -9.42 -28.19 44.20
N SER A 235 -9.10 -29.46 44.48
CA SER A 235 -9.72 -30.26 45.52
C SER A 235 -8.70 -30.65 46.58
N LEU A 236 -9.15 -30.77 47.79
CA LEU A 236 -8.39 -31.24 48.93
C LEU A 236 -9.28 -32.21 49.73
N THR A 237 -8.83 -33.45 49.91
CA THR A 237 -9.48 -34.42 50.77
C THR A 237 -8.80 -34.35 52.14
N LEU A 238 -9.58 -34.17 53.19
CA LEU A 238 -9.15 -34.15 54.56
C LEU A 238 -9.37 -35.54 55.21
N ASP A 239 -8.75 -35.80 56.34
CA ASP A 239 -8.97 -37.05 57.11
C ASP A 239 -10.46 -37.25 57.38
N GLY A 240 -11.00 -38.42 57.00
CA GLY A 240 -12.42 -38.73 57.15
C GLY A 240 -13.26 -38.54 55.87
N ASP A 241 -12.65 -38.52 54.68
CA ASP A 241 -13.31 -38.44 53.36
C ASP A 241 -14.06 -37.13 53.08
N VAL A 242 -13.77 -36.08 53.80
CA VAL A 242 -14.32 -34.75 53.49
C VAL A 242 -13.50 -34.08 52.39
N THR A 243 -14.10 -33.93 51.21
CA THR A 243 -13.46 -33.23 50.08
C THR A 243 -13.93 -31.77 50.00
N ILE A 244 -12.99 -30.83 50.00
CA ILE A 244 -13.23 -29.42 49.82
C ILE A 244 -12.74 -29.04 48.41
N GLU A 245 -13.62 -28.39 47.61
CA GLU A 245 -13.29 -27.89 46.28
C GLU A 245 -13.37 -26.39 46.19
N ALA A 246 -12.45 -25.76 45.45
CA ALA A 246 -12.46 -24.32 45.19
C ALA A 246 -11.97 -24.02 43.77
N GLU A 247 -12.47 -22.96 43.16
CA GLU A 247 -12.08 -22.52 41.81
C GLU A 247 -10.58 -22.16 41.68
N THR A 248 -9.98 -21.69 42.76
CA THR A 248 -8.57 -21.30 42.83
C THR A 248 -7.92 -21.77 44.14
N LYS A 249 -6.58 -21.99 44.08
CA LYS A 249 -5.82 -22.24 45.32
C LYS A 249 -5.99 -21.14 46.38
N GLY A 250 -6.19 -19.88 45.94
CA GLY A 250 -6.44 -18.75 46.84
C GLY A 250 -7.75 -18.90 47.62
N LYS A 251 -8.85 -19.22 46.93
CA LYS A 251 -10.15 -19.50 47.56
C LYS A 251 -10.08 -20.72 48.48
N LEU A 252 -9.38 -21.79 48.04
CA LEU A 252 -9.17 -22.95 48.89
C LEU A 252 -8.42 -22.59 50.20
N LYS A 253 -7.38 -21.75 50.07
CA LYS A 253 -6.65 -21.22 51.24
C LYS A 253 -7.50 -20.37 52.17
N GLU A 254 -8.44 -19.62 51.59
CA GLU A 254 -9.38 -18.81 52.37
C GLU A 254 -10.40 -19.68 53.13
N MET A 255 -10.92 -20.73 52.48
CA MET A 255 -11.82 -21.71 53.12
C MET A 255 -11.14 -22.50 54.26
N LEU A 256 -9.82 -22.64 54.19
CA LEU A 256 -9.02 -23.33 55.24
C LEU A 256 -8.39 -22.33 56.22
N LYS A 257 -8.89 -21.08 56.30
CA LYS A 257 -8.27 -19.97 57.06
C LYS A 257 -8.10 -20.25 58.55
N ASP A 258 -9.02 -21.00 59.12
CA ASP A 258 -9.07 -21.27 60.55
C ASP A 258 -8.39 -22.60 60.95
N MET A 259 -7.70 -23.27 60.03
CA MET A 259 -6.96 -24.50 60.26
C MET A 259 -5.49 -24.24 60.53
N ASP A 260 -4.90 -24.76 61.60
CA ASP A 260 -3.51 -24.57 62.01
C ASP A 260 -2.49 -24.98 60.93
N MET A 261 -2.83 -25.92 60.06
CA MET A 261 -1.96 -26.46 59.01
C MET A 261 -2.33 -26.02 57.59
N LYS A 262 -3.06 -24.93 57.43
CA LYS A 262 -3.62 -24.50 56.15
C LYS A 262 -2.62 -24.42 54.99
N GLN A 263 -1.37 -24.05 55.22
CA GLN A 263 -0.36 -23.96 54.18
C GLN A 263 0.09 -25.36 53.73
N VAL A 264 0.22 -26.30 54.66
CA VAL A 264 0.57 -27.69 54.36
C VAL A 264 -0.58 -28.35 53.62
N LEU A 265 -1.82 -28.18 54.13
CA LEU A 265 -3.04 -28.72 53.52
C LEU A 265 -3.24 -28.17 52.09
N VAL A 266 -3.08 -26.86 51.86
CA VAL A 266 -3.20 -26.28 50.51
C VAL A 266 -2.16 -26.86 49.55
N ASN A 267 -0.95 -27.19 50.03
CA ASN A 267 0.08 -27.78 49.21
C ASN A 267 -0.25 -29.26 48.80
N GLN A 268 -1.06 -29.94 49.58
CA GLN A 268 -1.55 -31.29 49.28
C GLN A 268 -2.76 -31.29 48.32
N SER A 269 -3.33 -30.11 48.00
CA SER A 269 -4.46 -30.03 47.09
C SER A 269 -4.11 -30.54 45.66
N VAL A 270 -5.05 -31.31 45.08
CA VAL A 270 -4.94 -31.82 43.72
C VAL A 270 -5.64 -30.86 42.75
N LYS A 271 -4.99 -30.66 41.61
CA LYS A 271 -5.56 -29.89 40.54
C LYS A 271 -6.66 -30.70 39.84
N LEU A 272 -7.85 -30.16 39.75
CA LEU A 272 -8.93 -30.74 38.95
C LEU A 272 -8.63 -30.64 37.45
N ASP A 273 -9.37 -31.40 36.66
CA ASP A 273 -9.31 -31.32 35.20
C ASP A 273 -9.41 -29.90 34.69
N ASN A 274 -8.84 -29.65 33.52
CA ASN A 274 -8.92 -28.33 32.91
C ASN A 274 -10.37 -28.01 32.48
N LYS A 275 -10.71 -26.74 32.52
CA LYS A 275 -11.97 -26.25 31.93
C LYS A 275 -11.95 -26.51 30.43
N THR A 276 -13.09 -26.83 29.90
CA THR A 276 -13.30 -26.96 28.45
C THR A 276 -14.08 -25.77 27.94
N LYS A 277 -13.78 -25.32 26.72
CA LYS A 277 -14.50 -24.23 26.06
C LYS A 277 -14.90 -24.69 24.65
N ALA A 278 -16.16 -24.49 24.30
CA ALA A 278 -16.62 -24.67 22.94
C ALA A 278 -16.16 -23.46 22.11
N ILE A 279 -15.32 -23.71 21.11
CA ILE A 279 -14.81 -22.71 20.19
C ILE A 279 -15.55 -22.84 18.87
N PRO A 280 -16.39 -21.86 18.49
CA PRO A 280 -17.10 -21.88 17.23
C PRO A 280 -16.10 -21.76 16.05
N PHE A 281 -16.42 -22.37 14.94
CA PHE A 281 -15.61 -22.30 13.75
C PHE A 281 -15.57 -20.84 13.21
N ASN A 282 -14.36 -20.32 12.99
CA ASN A 282 -14.16 -19.02 12.37
C ASN A 282 -13.68 -19.20 10.92
N PRO A 283 -14.56 -19.00 9.91
CA PRO A 283 -14.20 -19.16 8.50
C PRO A 283 -13.26 -18.07 7.97
N GLY A 284 -12.93 -17.07 8.79
CA GLY A 284 -11.87 -16.09 8.51
C GLY A 284 -10.48 -16.55 8.95
N SER A 285 -10.38 -17.55 9.82
CA SER A 285 -9.11 -18.05 10.34
C SER A 285 -8.50 -19.11 9.44
N ARG A 286 -7.36 -18.81 8.81
CA ARG A 286 -6.65 -19.76 7.95
C ARG A 286 -6.25 -21.03 8.67
N ASP A 287 -5.82 -20.92 9.94
CA ASP A 287 -5.42 -22.06 10.76
C ASP A 287 -6.60 -22.97 11.09
N GLN A 288 -7.77 -22.40 11.42
CA GLN A 288 -8.97 -23.20 11.65
C GLN A 288 -9.49 -23.84 10.37
N ILE A 289 -9.44 -23.13 9.23
CA ILE A 289 -9.81 -23.72 7.92
C ILE A 289 -8.90 -24.90 7.62
N ALA A 290 -7.58 -24.74 7.75
CA ALA A 290 -6.63 -25.82 7.52
C ALA A 290 -6.92 -27.04 8.39
N ALA A 291 -7.10 -26.82 9.71
CA ALA A 291 -7.39 -27.89 10.66
C ALA A 291 -8.69 -28.67 10.32
N ARG A 292 -9.76 -27.93 9.91
CA ARG A 292 -11.03 -28.56 9.53
C ARG A 292 -10.96 -29.33 8.21
N LEU A 293 -10.18 -28.83 7.23
CA LEU A 293 -9.97 -29.52 5.96
C LEU A 293 -9.13 -30.81 6.15
N VAL A 294 -8.12 -30.76 7.02
CA VAL A 294 -7.34 -31.96 7.39
C VAL A 294 -8.21 -33.02 8.06
N ASP A 295 -9.14 -32.64 8.98
CA ASP A 295 -10.10 -33.55 9.57
C ASP A 295 -11.00 -34.25 8.52
N LEU A 296 -11.25 -33.58 7.38
CA LEU A 296 -11.99 -34.12 6.25
C LEU A 296 -11.12 -34.98 5.30
N GLY A 297 -9.84 -35.25 5.67
CA GLY A 297 -8.92 -36.06 4.89
C GLY A 297 -8.14 -35.29 3.82
N TRP A 298 -8.14 -33.95 3.85
CA TRP A 298 -7.30 -33.20 2.93
C TRP A 298 -5.84 -33.14 3.41
N GLU A 299 -4.92 -33.49 2.52
CA GLU A 299 -3.48 -33.41 2.78
C GLU A 299 -2.89 -32.10 2.25
N PRO A 300 -2.27 -31.24 3.11
CA PRO A 300 -1.68 -29.99 2.69
C PRO A 300 -0.41 -30.19 1.88
N THR A 301 -0.37 -29.65 0.66
CA THR A 301 0.79 -29.72 -0.25
C THR A 301 1.64 -28.47 -0.26
N GLU A 302 1.10 -27.33 0.18
CA GLU A 302 1.77 -26.02 0.12
C GLU A 302 1.84 -25.38 1.52
N ARG A 303 2.97 -24.74 1.82
CA ARG A 303 3.19 -23.99 3.06
C ARG A 303 3.61 -22.56 2.76
N THR A 304 3.35 -21.66 3.70
CA THR A 304 3.82 -20.28 3.68
C THR A 304 5.31 -20.22 4.10
N PRO A 305 6.05 -19.13 3.81
CA PRO A 305 7.47 -19.00 4.19
C PRO A 305 7.74 -19.17 5.69
N ASP A 306 6.74 -18.88 6.55
CA ASP A 306 6.79 -19.07 8.01
C ASP A 306 6.34 -20.48 8.44
N GLY A 307 6.19 -21.42 7.49
CA GLY A 307 5.94 -22.85 7.73
C GLY A 307 4.48 -23.23 7.98
N ARG A 308 3.53 -22.28 7.99
CA ARG A 308 2.09 -22.58 8.16
C ARG A 308 1.49 -23.21 6.90
N ILE A 309 0.40 -23.95 7.07
CA ILE A 309 -0.36 -24.49 5.93
C ILE A 309 -0.93 -23.32 5.13
N LYS A 310 -0.65 -23.30 3.82
CA LYS A 310 -1.16 -22.27 2.93
C LYS A 310 -2.64 -22.52 2.63
N ILE A 311 -3.48 -21.52 2.90
CA ILE A 311 -4.90 -21.51 2.58
C ILE A 311 -5.19 -20.23 1.78
N ASP A 312 -5.38 -20.38 0.48
CA ASP A 312 -5.79 -19.32 -0.43
C ASP A 312 -6.77 -19.81 -1.49
N GLU A 313 -7.19 -18.91 -2.37
CA GLU A 313 -8.14 -19.23 -3.45
C GLU A 313 -7.61 -20.34 -4.36
N SER A 314 -6.31 -20.39 -4.65
CA SER A 314 -5.69 -21.37 -5.54
C SER A 314 -5.69 -22.79 -4.94
N VAL A 315 -5.46 -22.87 -3.63
CA VAL A 315 -5.49 -24.12 -2.87
C VAL A 315 -6.93 -24.63 -2.74
N LEU A 316 -7.87 -23.77 -2.32
CA LEU A 316 -9.26 -24.17 -2.13
C LEU A 316 -9.93 -24.65 -3.42
N LYS A 317 -9.58 -24.09 -4.57
CA LYS A 317 -10.08 -24.52 -5.89
C LYS A 317 -9.66 -25.94 -6.28
N LYS A 318 -8.53 -26.42 -5.76
CA LYS A 318 -8.02 -27.77 -6.03
C LYS A 318 -8.71 -28.86 -5.16
N ILE A 319 -9.39 -28.45 -4.10
CA ILE A 319 -10.02 -29.38 -3.14
C ILE A 319 -11.41 -29.75 -3.61
N ASN A 320 -11.63 -30.99 -3.97
CA ASN A 320 -12.93 -31.53 -4.40
C ASN A 320 -13.82 -31.89 -3.19
N HIS A 321 -14.24 -30.86 -2.42
CA HIS A 321 -15.13 -31.07 -1.28
C HIS A 321 -16.11 -29.87 -1.17
N PRO A 322 -17.40 -30.10 -0.81
CA PRO A 322 -18.38 -29.02 -0.66
C PRO A 322 -17.95 -27.90 0.30
N ALA A 323 -17.28 -28.28 1.40
CA ALA A 323 -16.73 -27.30 2.35
C ALA A 323 -15.76 -26.29 1.69
N ALA A 324 -14.89 -26.78 0.80
CA ALA A 324 -13.92 -25.93 0.12
C ALA A 324 -14.59 -24.89 -0.76
N LYS A 325 -15.71 -25.23 -1.42
CA LYS A 325 -16.50 -24.31 -2.23
C LYS A 325 -17.13 -23.21 -1.35
N LEU A 326 -17.73 -23.55 -0.22
CA LEU A 326 -18.31 -22.60 0.73
C LEU A 326 -17.23 -21.70 1.36
N LEU A 327 -16.08 -22.26 1.70
CA LEU A 327 -14.93 -21.50 2.23
C LEU A 327 -14.40 -20.52 1.20
N LEU A 328 -14.28 -20.92 -0.06
CA LEU A 328 -13.87 -20.06 -1.17
C LEU A 328 -14.86 -18.91 -1.37
N GLU A 329 -16.16 -19.20 -1.33
CA GLU A 329 -17.23 -18.21 -1.43
C GLU A 329 -17.15 -17.22 -0.26
N TYR A 330 -17.07 -17.69 0.99
CA TYR A 330 -16.93 -16.86 2.18
C TYR A 330 -15.74 -15.93 2.10
N LEU A 331 -14.55 -16.45 1.73
CA LEU A 331 -13.33 -15.66 1.63
C LEU A 331 -13.38 -14.65 0.49
N THR A 332 -14.02 -15.00 -0.63
CA THR A 332 -14.22 -14.10 -1.76
C THR A 332 -15.13 -12.94 -1.39
N VAL A 333 -16.28 -13.24 -0.76
CA VAL A 333 -17.24 -12.24 -0.28
C VAL A 333 -16.58 -11.33 0.77
N SER A 334 -15.88 -11.91 1.75
CA SER A 334 -15.16 -11.15 2.78
C SER A 334 -14.09 -10.23 2.19
N LYS A 335 -13.35 -10.71 1.16
CA LYS A 335 -12.38 -9.88 0.42
C LYS A 335 -13.06 -8.71 -0.28
N ARG A 336 -14.24 -8.91 -0.88
CA ARG A 336 -14.99 -7.82 -1.52
C ARG A 336 -15.52 -6.82 -0.51
N LEU A 337 -16.07 -7.27 0.61
CA LEU A 337 -16.49 -6.39 1.70
C LEU A 337 -15.31 -5.58 2.26
N GLY A 338 -14.14 -6.21 2.45
CA GLY A 338 -12.93 -5.51 2.85
C GLY A 338 -12.52 -4.43 1.85
N GLN A 339 -12.63 -4.71 0.54
CA GLN A 339 -12.30 -3.76 -0.52
C GLN A 339 -13.30 -2.60 -0.61
N VAL A 340 -14.60 -2.88 -0.48
CA VAL A 340 -15.65 -1.87 -0.69
C VAL A 340 -15.92 -1.07 0.58
N ALA A 341 -15.90 -1.70 1.78
CA ALA A 341 -16.39 -1.06 3.01
C ALA A 341 -15.53 -1.26 4.25
N GLU A 342 -15.15 -2.51 4.58
CA GLU A 342 -14.66 -2.85 5.92
C GLU A 342 -13.16 -2.59 6.12
N GLY A 343 -12.35 -2.65 5.06
CA GLY A 343 -10.91 -2.39 5.12
C GLY A 343 -10.61 -0.92 5.47
N GLU A 344 -9.45 -0.67 6.00
CA GLU A 344 -8.97 0.68 6.34
C GLU A 344 -9.07 1.64 5.15
N ASN A 345 -8.73 1.16 3.95
CA ASN A 345 -8.84 1.88 2.68
C ASN A 345 -10.05 1.40 1.86
N GLY A 346 -11.12 0.93 2.50
CA GLY A 346 -12.37 0.56 1.84
C GLY A 346 -12.96 1.75 1.09
N TRP A 347 -13.46 1.51 -0.13
CA TRP A 347 -13.91 2.60 -1.02
C TRP A 347 -14.93 3.53 -0.37
N MET A 348 -15.90 2.99 0.38
CA MET A 348 -16.90 3.78 1.11
C MET A 348 -16.32 4.59 2.28
N ARG A 349 -15.13 4.22 2.78
CA ARG A 349 -14.46 4.97 3.85
C ARG A 349 -13.64 6.14 3.34
N VAL A 350 -13.13 6.00 2.11
CA VAL A 350 -12.20 6.97 1.52
C VAL A 350 -12.84 7.83 0.42
N VAL A 351 -14.12 7.62 0.11
CA VAL A 351 -14.85 8.46 -0.83
C VAL A 351 -14.99 9.88 -0.27
N LYS A 352 -14.69 10.87 -1.11
CA LYS A 352 -14.78 12.29 -0.80
C LYS A 352 -15.52 12.99 -1.93
N ASN A 353 -16.63 13.64 -1.59
CA ASN A 353 -17.47 14.37 -2.58
C ASN A 353 -17.83 13.49 -3.81
N GLY A 354 -18.23 12.24 -3.56
CA GLY A 354 -18.59 11.29 -4.62
C GLY A 354 -17.41 10.81 -5.48
N ARG A 355 -16.17 10.95 -5.01
CA ARG A 355 -14.97 10.54 -5.74
C ARG A 355 -13.99 9.76 -4.86
N ILE A 356 -13.24 8.87 -5.48
CA ILE A 356 -12.15 8.13 -4.85
C ILE A 356 -10.82 8.60 -5.46
N HIS A 357 -9.90 8.98 -4.58
CA HIS A 357 -8.60 9.55 -4.91
C HIS A 357 -7.50 8.55 -4.56
N GLY A 358 -7.24 7.59 -5.46
CA GLY A 358 -6.15 6.63 -5.26
C GLY A 358 -4.79 7.25 -5.53
N LYS A 359 -3.80 6.93 -4.71
CA LYS A 359 -2.42 7.39 -4.87
C LYS A 359 -1.63 6.46 -5.78
N VAL A 360 -0.86 7.04 -6.70
CA VAL A 360 0.04 6.32 -7.60
C VAL A 360 1.47 6.81 -7.42
N ASN A 361 2.36 5.90 -7.08
CA ASN A 361 3.79 6.19 -7.06
C ASN A 361 4.40 5.74 -8.40
N THR A 362 4.82 6.69 -9.22
CA THR A 362 5.35 6.46 -10.56
C THR A 362 6.64 5.71 -10.52
N ASN A 363 7.31 5.02 -10.39
CA ASN A 363 8.54 4.30 -10.10
C ASN A 363 8.55 3.72 -8.67
N GLY A 364 7.41 3.17 -8.24
CA GLY A 364 7.28 2.62 -6.90
C GLY A 364 7.86 1.22 -6.73
N ALA A 365 8.05 0.47 -7.83
CA ALA A 365 8.64 -0.86 -7.83
C ALA A 365 10.08 -0.83 -8.33
N VAL A 366 10.90 -1.79 -7.89
CA VAL A 366 12.30 -1.97 -8.34
C VAL A 366 12.40 -2.08 -9.88
N THR A 367 11.36 -2.64 -10.51
CA THR A 367 11.25 -2.78 -11.97
C THR A 367 10.83 -1.49 -12.69
N GLY A 368 10.67 -0.36 -12.00
CA GLY A 368 10.18 0.89 -12.55
C GLY A 368 8.66 0.95 -12.77
N ARG A 369 7.91 -0.09 -12.39
CA ARG A 369 6.43 -0.05 -12.46
C ARG A 369 5.84 0.87 -11.39
N CYS A 370 4.65 1.40 -11.68
CA CYS A 370 3.87 2.13 -10.69
C CYS A 370 3.42 1.21 -9.55
N THR A 371 3.38 1.75 -8.34
CA THR A 371 2.66 1.15 -7.22
C THR A 371 1.46 2.00 -6.85
N HIS A 372 0.40 1.36 -6.36
CA HIS A 372 -0.88 1.99 -6.09
C HIS A 372 -1.29 1.77 -4.64
N SER A 373 -1.86 2.80 -4.00
CA SER A 373 -2.27 2.77 -2.59
C SER A 373 -3.38 3.80 -2.31
N LEU A 374 -4.00 3.71 -1.17
CA LEU A 374 -4.86 4.71 -0.52
C LEU A 374 -6.08 5.20 -1.35
N PRO A 375 -6.89 4.34 -1.96
CA PRO A 375 -6.82 2.89 -2.09
C PRO A 375 -6.09 2.45 -3.36
N ASN A 376 -5.74 1.14 -3.45
CA ASN A 376 -5.19 0.58 -4.67
C ASN A 376 -6.28 0.35 -5.72
N LEU A 377 -6.48 1.31 -6.63
CA LEU A 377 -7.48 1.23 -7.70
C LEU A 377 -7.07 0.32 -8.86
N ALA A 378 -5.78 -0.03 -8.99
CA ALA A 378 -5.34 -1.01 -9.99
C ALA A 378 -5.82 -2.45 -9.66
N GLN A 379 -6.25 -2.69 -8.41
CA GLN A 379 -6.76 -4.00 -7.98
C GLN A 379 -8.29 -4.12 -8.03
N VAL A 380 -9.01 -3.21 -8.68
CA VAL A 380 -10.44 -3.41 -8.97
C VAL A 380 -10.61 -4.70 -9.77
N PRO A 381 -11.44 -5.65 -9.31
CA PRO A 381 -11.52 -6.98 -9.92
C PRO A 381 -11.87 -6.93 -11.41
N ALA A 382 -11.32 -7.85 -12.18
CA ALA A 382 -11.69 -8.01 -13.59
C ALA A 382 -13.19 -8.38 -13.72
N VAL A 383 -13.83 -8.00 -14.83
CA VAL A 383 -15.28 -8.27 -15.07
C VAL A 383 -15.62 -9.75 -14.89
N ARG A 384 -14.73 -10.66 -15.32
CA ARG A 384 -14.90 -12.12 -15.20
C ARG A 384 -14.72 -12.68 -13.79
N ALA A 385 -14.14 -11.89 -12.86
CA ALA A 385 -13.98 -12.32 -11.48
C ALA A 385 -15.32 -12.26 -10.73
N THR A 386 -15.48 -13.09 -9.71
CA THR A 386 -16.68 -13.07 -8.84
C THR A 386 -16.91 -11.66 -8.30
N HIS A 387 -18.10 -11.12 -8.54
CA HIS A 387 -18.51 -9.75 -8.26
C HIS A 387 -17.71 -8.65 -8.99
N GLY A 388 -16.84 -9.01 -9.94
CA GLY A 388 -15.97 -8.07 -10.62
C GLY A 388 -16.74 -7.03 -11.45
N LYS A 389 -17.77 -7.45 -12.19
CA LYS A 389 -18.64 -6.54 -12.94
C LYS A 389 -19.24 -5.49 -12.02
N THR A 390 -19.88 -5.89 -10.93
CA THR A 390 -20.49 -4.97 -9.95
C THR A 390 -19.45 -4.01 -9.36
N CYS A 391 -18.26 -4.51 -8.96
CA CYS A 391 -17.20 -3.65 -8.45
C CYS A 391 -16.76 -2.57 -9.45
N ARG A 392 -16.68 -2.90 -10.76
CA ARG A 392 -16.32 -1.93 -11.80
C ARG A 392 -17.40 -0.92 -12.07
N GLU A 393 -18.67 -1.34 -12.02
CA GLU A 393 -19.82 -0.49 -12.23
C GLU A 393 -20.07 0.52 -11.09
N LEU A 394 -19.33 0.40 -9.96
CA LEU A 394 -19.28 1.42 -8.92
C LEU A 394 -18.48 2.66 -9.35
N PHE A 395 -17.57 2.50 -10.32
CA PHE A 395 -16.80 3.61 -10.89
C PHE A 395 -17.49 4.04 -12.19
N LYS A 396 -17.89 5.30 -12.24
CA LYS A 396 -18.65 5.86 -13.36
C LYS A 396 -18.01 7.13 -13.89
N ALA A 397 -18.42 7.55 -15.08
CA ALA A 397 -18.15 8.88 -15.56
C ALA A 397 -18.91 9.93 -14.74
N GLY A 398 -18.39 11.14 -14.63
CA GLY A 398 -19.16 12.28 -14.14
C GLY A 398 -20.24 12.70 -15.17
N ASP A 399 -21.19 13.51 -14.73
CA ASP A 399 -22.24 14.02 -15.61
C ASP A 399 -21.65 14.78 -16.80
N GLY A 400 -22.07 14.42 -18.00
CA GLY A 400 -21.58 15.01 -19.26
C GLY A 400 -20.19 14.48 -19.70
N TYR A 401 -19.68 13.39 -19.10
CA TYR A 401 -18.41 12.76 -19.45
C TYR A 401 -18.57 11.27 -19.71
N ASP A 402 -17.65 10.71 -20.51
CA ASP A 402 -17.51 9.29 -20.73
C ASP A 402 -16.22 8.76 -20.09
N LEU A 403 -16.23 7.48 -19.68
CA LEU A 403 -15.00 6.76 -19.32
C LEU A 403 -14.38 6.17 -20.58
N VAL A 404 -13.21 6.65 -20.94
CA VAL A 404 -12.42 6.11 -22.07
C VAL A 404 -11.33 5.20 -21.51
N GLY A 405 -11.38 3.92 -21.88
CA GLY A 405 -10.36 2.93 -21.57
C GLY A 405 -9.40 2.75 -22.74
N VAL A 406 -8.10 2.85 -22.49
CA VAL A 406 -7.05 2.58 -23.47
C VAL A 406 -6.08 1.57 -22.90
N ASP A 407 -5.82 0.50 -23.65
CA ASP A 407 -4.85 -0.52 -23.28
C ASP A 407 -3.88 -0.77 -24.45
N ALA A 408 -2.58 -0.83 -24.13
CA ALA A 408 -1.56 -1.10 -25.15
C ALA A 408 -1.50 -2.60 -25.43
N SER A 409 -1.96 -3.01 -26.61
CA SER A 409 -1.97 -4.42 -27.01
C SER A 409 -0.56 -5.02 -27.02
N GLY A 410 -0.35 -6.07 -26.20
CA GLY A 410 0.90 -6.82 -26.15
C GLY A 410 2.13 -5.97 -25.83
N LEU A 411 2.02 -5.01 -24.90
CA LEU A 411 3.07 -4.05 -24.58
C LEU A 411 4.42 -4.73 -24.29
N GLU A 412 4.43 -5.74 -23.43
CA GLU A 412 5.65 -6.46 -23.05
C GLU A 412 6.30 -7.15 -24.26
N LEU A 413 5.48 -7.74 -25.14
CA LEU A 413 5.99 -8.39 -26.34
C LEU A 413 6.52 -7.37 -27.37
N ARG A 414 5.95 -6.16 -27.40
CA ARG A 414 6.47 -5.06 -28.24
C ARG A 414 7.82 -4.56 -27.74
N CYS A 415 7.97 -4.43 -26.42
CA CYS A 415 9.26 -4.11 -25.80
C CYS A 415 10.30 -5.21 -26.07
N LEU A 416 9.91 -6.49 -25.91
CA LEU A 416 10.77 -7.61 -26.25
C LEU A 416 11.19 -7.58 -27.74
N ALA A 417 10.26 -7.35 -28.65
CA ALA A 417 10.52 -7.25 -30.08
C ALA A 417 11.52 -6.14 -30.41
N HIS A 418 11.43 -5.00 -29.70
CA HIS A 418 12.41 -3.91 -29.85
C HIS A 418 13.82 -4.36 -29.49
N TYR A 419 14.01 -5.04 -28.35
CA TYR A 419 15.34 -5.53 -27.94
C TYR A 419 15.83 -6.69 -28.80
N LEU A 420 14.94 -7.55 -29.30
CA LEU A 420 15.31 -8.65 -30.20
C LEU A 420 15.72 -8.16 -31.61
N ALA A 421 15.25 -6.99 -32.03
CA ALA A 421 15.46 -6.48 -33.39
C ALA A 421 16.94 -6.36 -33.79
N ILE A 422 17.85 -6.16 -32.84
CA ILE A 422 19.31 -6.15 -33.08
C ILE A 422 19.87 -7.55 -33.43
N TYR A 423 19.19 -8.62 -33.02
CA TYR A 423 19.60 -10.01 -33.22
C TYR A 423 18.87 -10.64 -34.41
N ASP A 424 17.55 -10.42 -34.55
CA ASP A 424 16.69 -11.05 -35.58
C ASP A 424 16.32 -10.12 -36.72
N ARG A 425 16.94 -8.92 -36.79
CA ARG A 425 16.67 -7.88 -37.79
C ARG A 425 15.19 -7.47 -37.87
N GLY A 426 14.49 -7.57 -36.73
CA GLY A 426 13.10 -7.18 -36.61
C GLY A 426 12.09 -8.23 -37.09
N ALA A 427 12.49 -9.48 -37.29
CA ALA A 427 11.59 -10.55 -37.70
C ALA A 427 10.45 -10.79 -36.72
N TYR A 428 10.75 -10.84 -35.40
CA TYR A 428 9.73 -10.99 -34.36
C TYR A 428 8.80 -9.78 -34.29
N ALA A 429 9.34 -8.55 -34.45
CA ALA A 429 8.53 -7.34 -34.47
C ALA A 429 7.55 -7.33 -35.66
N LYS A 430 7.97 -7.80 -36.82
CA LYS A 430 7.12 -7.94 -38.02
C LYS A 430 5.96 -8.90 -37.77
N ASN A 431 6.25 -10.08 -37.22
CA ASN A 431 5.22 -11.08 -36.88
C ASN A 431 4.23 -10.53 -35.81
N LEU A 432 4.74 -9.78 -34.81
CA LEU A 432 3.92 -9.18 -33.78
C LEU A 432 2.91 -8.14 -34.29
N ILE A 433 3.25 -7.44 -35.39
CA ILE A 433 2.39 -6.41 -35.99
C ILE A 433 1.42 -7.02 -37.01
N GLN A 434 1.85 -8.04 -37.76
CA GLN A 434 1.09 -8.60 -38.87
C GLN A 434 0.23 -9.81 -38.51
N ASP A 435 0.64 -10.57 -37.48
CA ASP A 435 0.03 -11.84 -37.11
C ASP A 435 -0.51 -11.84 -35.65
N ASP A 436 -1.32 -12.85 -35.30
CA ASP A 436 -1.60 -13.15 -33.90
C ASP A 436 -0.38 -13.82 -33.26
N ILE A 437 0.42 -13.02 -32.57
CA ILE A 437 1.68 -13.42 -31.96
C ILE A 437 1.54 -14.64 -31.01
N HIS A 438 0.39 -14.79 -30.34
CA HIS A 438 0.17 -15.94 -29.47
C HIS A 438 0.00 -17.23 -30.27
N THR A 439 -0.59 -17.17 -31.46
CA THR A 439 -0.65 -18.30 -32.38
C THR A 439 0.73 -18.60 -33.00
N VAL A 440 1.51 -17.57 -33.32
CA VAL A 440 2.90 -17.75 -33.76
C VAL A 440 3.74 -18.42 -32.66
N ASN A 441 3.67 -17.93 -31.45
CA ASN A 441 4.38 -18.50 -30.31
C ASN A 441 3.90 -19.93 -29.95
N GLN A 442 2.60 -20.21 -30.10
CA GLN A 442 2.03 -21.55 -29.92
C GLN A 442 2.71 -22.56 -30.86
N LYS A 443 2.78 -22.24 -32.16
CA LYS A 443 3.40 -23.10 -33.13
C LYS A 443 4.90 -23.26 -32.90
N ALA A 444 5.59 -22.16 -32.60
CA ALA A 444 7.02 -22.19 -32.34
C ALA A 444 7.42 -22.99 -31.10
N ALA A 445 6.59 -22.96 -30.05
CA ALA A 445 6.82 -23.69 -28.81
C ALA A 445 6.19 -25.11 -28.78
N GLY A 446 5.48 -25.52 -29.86
CA GLY A 446 4.83 -26.83 -29.93
C GLY A 446 3.72 -27.01 -28.88
N LEU A 447 3.00 -25.95 -28.53
CA LEU A 447 1.95 -25.98 -27.51
C LEU A 447 0.58 -26.28 -28.11
N ASP A 448 -0.27 -26.97 -27.36
CA ASP A 448 -1.58 -27.45 -27.82
C ASP A 448 -2.58 -26.31 -28.05
N THR A 449 -2.53 -25.27 -27.20
CA THR A 449 -3.49 -24.17 -27.25
C THR A 449 -2.84 -22.79 -27.23
N ARG A 450 -3.54 -21.83 -27.85
CA ARG A 450 -3.17 -20.40 -27.83
C ARG A 450 -3.09 -19.82 -26.40
N ASP A 451 -3.96 -20.28 -25.50
CA ASP A 451 -3.96 -19.81 -24.10
C ASP A 451 -2.76 -20.36 -23.33
N GLN A 452 -2.31 -21.59 -23.63
CA GLN A 452 -1.04 -22.12 -23.12
C GLN A 452 0.13 -21.27 -23.60
N ALA A 453 0.18 -20.91 -24.88
CA ALA A 453 1.23 -20.06 -25.44
C ALA A 453 1.26 -18.67 -24.78
N LYS A 454 0.09 -18.09 -24.54
CA LYS A 454 -0.01 -16.81 -23.82
C LYS A 454 0.56 -16.92 -22.39
N THR A 455 0.21 -17.97 -21.66
CA THR A 455 0.74 -18.19 -20.31
C THR A 455 2.23 -18.49 -20.33
N PHE A 456 2.68 -19.35 -21.26
CA PHE A 456 4.07 -19.75 -21.40
C PHE A 456 4.99 -18.56 -21.68
N ILE A 457 4.67 -17.71 -22.66
CA ILE A 457 5.54 -16.60 -23.03
C ILE A 457 5.75 -15.60 -21.88
N TYR A 458 4.69 -15.32 -21.11
CA TYR A 458 4.82 -14.44 -19.95
C TYR A 458 5.59 -15.11 -18.81
N ALA A 459 5.36 -16.41 -18.55
CA ALA A 459 6.14 -17.14 -17.54
C ALA A 459 7.63 -17.28 -17.93
N PHE A 460 7.93 -17.30 -19.24
CA PHE A 460 9.30 -17.31 -19.75
C PHE A 460 10.00 -15.96 -19.60
N LEU A 461 9.26 -14.85 -19.73
CA LEU A 461 9.81 -13.50 -19.65
C LEU A 461 10.04 -13.04 -18.19
N TYR A 462 9.28 -13.57 -17.23
CA TYR A 462 9.30 -13.19 -15.81
C TYR A 462 9.77 -14.34 -14.92
#